data_d11dcaa6596bb3691cbd1a0d3b190a04
#
_entry.id   d11dcaa6596bb3691cbd1a0d3b190a04
#
_cell.length_a   1.000
_cell.length_b   1.000
_cell.length_c   1.000
_cell.angle_alpha   90.00
_cell.angle_beta   90.00
_cell.angle_gamma   90.00
#
_symmetry.space_group_name_H-M   'P 1'
#
loop_
_entity.id
_entity.type
_entity.pdbx_description
1 polymer ?
#
loop_
_entity_poly.entity_id
_entity_poly.type
_entity_poly.pdbx_seq_one_letter_code
_entity_poly.pdbx_strand_id
1 'polypeptide(L)'
;MTDCLFHRLGTDGEFDVFESTDGTRSNWDPQIQHGSPPLALLTRAIENRAAGTGLRVGRLTLDILGAIPVTTMRVGAWVDRPGSRISMMAAEMLAERPDGTRRAVARVTAWLLKPSDTRDAVTDRYPPLVEGEAATVAHAWEGAPGYLETISWRRQPDQDGSAVAWLSPLVPLVDSEPTTPLQRLAMVVDSANGIGAALDPQQFLFMNTDTVVHLHRLPHGQDFGLRARGSVGPDGIGATTADLFDRDGFIGTCAQTLLVQRR
;
A
#
# COMPACT_ATOMS: atom_id res chain seq x y z
N MET A 1 -9.00 -16.86 11.50
CA MET A 1 -8.25 -16.28 10.35
C MET A 1 -9.25 -15.52 9.51
N THR A 2 -8.99 -14.28 9.18
CA THR A 2 -9.89 -13.42 8.39
C THR A 2 -9.93 -13.91 6.94
N ASP A 3 -11.13 -13.96 6.33
CA ASP A 3 -11.31 -14.50 4.98
C ASP A 3 -11.04 -13.46 3.88
N CYS A 4 -11.09 -12.15 4.20
CA CYS A 4 -10.81 -11.02 3.31
C CYS A 4 -10.46 -9.77 4.14
N LEU A 5 -9.98 -8.70 3.50
CA LEU A 5 -9.74 -7.43 4.18
C LEU A 5 -11.02 -6.58 4.32
N PHE A 6 -11.92 -6.63 3.34
CA PHE A 6 -13.15 -5.85 3.33
C PHE A 6 -14.34 -6.67 2.83
N HIS A 7 -15.49 -6.52 3.50
CA HIS A 7 -16.77 -6.99 2.99
C HIS A 7 -17.47 -5.85 2.26
N ARG A 8 -17.94 -6.11 1.02
CA ARG A 8 -18.72 -5.13 0.28
C ARG A 8 -20.17 -5.17 0.72
N LEU A 9 -20.68 -4.05 1.27
CA LEU A 9 -22.04 -3.93 1.79
C LEU A 9 -23.05 -3.37 0.75
N GLY A 10 -22.56 -2.72 -0.31
CA GLY A 10 -23.40 -2.11 -1.34
C GLY A 10 -22.92 -0.73 -1.74
N THR A 11 -23.85 0.18 -2.02
CA THR A 11 -23.58 1.57 -2.44
C THR A 11 -24.40 2.57 -1.64
N ASP A 12 -23.85 3.78 -1.44
CA ASP A 12 -24.52 4.95 -0.85
C ASP A 12 -24.24 6.16 -1.75
N GLY A 13 -25.17 6.46 -2.67
CA GLY A 13 -24.96 7.41 -3.73
C GLY A 13 -23.85 7.00 -4.69
N GLU A 14 -22.82 7.85 -4.82
CA GLU A 14 -21.65 7.58 -5.67
C GLU A 14 -20.54 6.79 -4.93
N PHE A 15 -20.76 6.40 -3.68
CA PHE A 15 -19.78 5.68 -2.87
C PHE A 15 -20.11 4.19 -2.79
N ASP A 16 -19.12 3.34 -2.99
CA ASP A 16 -19.17 1.95 -2.53
C ASP A 16 -19.00 1.91 -1.00
N VAL A 17 -19.74 1.03 -0.33
CA VAL A 17 -19.71 0.87 1.13
C VAL A 17 -19.06 -0.45 1.48
N PHE A 18 -18.10 -0.40 2.39
CA PHE A 18 -17.33 -1.57 2.83
C PHE A 18 -17.27 -1.63 4.36
N GLU A 19 -17.31 -2.82 4.90
CA GLU A 19 -16.95 -3.11 6.29
C GLU A 19 -15.49 -3.61 6.33
N SER A 20 -14.64 -2.94 7.10
CA SER A 20 -13.27 -3.41 7.33
C SER A 20 -13.25 -4.55 8.34
N THR A 21 -12.50 -5.61 8.04
CA THR A 21 -12.34 -6.76 8.92
C THR A 21 -11.19 -6.56 9.91
N ASP A 22 -11.06 -7.46 10.88
CA ASP A 22 -9.91 -7.50 11.80
C ASP A 22 -8.57 -7.67 11.06
N GLY A 23 -8.57 -8.23 9.83
CA GLY A 23 -7.40 -8.33 8.98
C GLY A 23 -6.84 -6.99 8.49
N THR A 24 -7.54 -5.87 8.72
CA THR A 24 -7.03 -4.53 8.40
C THR A 24 -6.30 -3.87 9.56
N ARG A 25 -6.40 -4.40 10.79
CA ARG A 25 -5.87 -3.80 12.02
C ARG A 25 -4.38 -3.53 11.93
N SER A 26 -4.00 -2.34 12.39
CA SER A 26 -2.60 -1.93 12.50
C SER A 26 -1.91 -2.63 13.69
N ASN A 27 -0.62 -2.86 13.53
CA ASN A 27 0.27 -3.27 14.61
C ASN A 27 0.58 -2.15 15.63
N TRP A 28 0.24 -0.90 15.32
CA TRP A 28 0.40 0.24 16.24
C TRP A 28 -0.75 0.38 17.23
N ASP A 29 -1.97 0.21 16.76
CA ASP A 29 -3.22 0.30 17.51
C ASP A 29 -4.28 -0.58 16.83
N PRO A 30 -4.90 -1.55 17.53
CA PRO A 30 -5.90 -2.44 16.97
C PRO A 30 -7.23 -1.75 16.60
N GLN A 31 -7.44 -0.50 16.99
CA GLN A 31 -8.63 0.28 16.63
C GLN A 31 -8.50 0.99 15.26
N ILE A 32 -7.28 1.05 14.71
CA ILE A 32 -7.01 1.66 13.41
C ILE A 32 -6.51 0.63 12.41
N GLN A 33 -6.66 0.96 11.13
CA GLN A 33 -6.17 0.14 10.03
C GLN A 33 -4.68 0.43 9.77
N HIS A 34 -3.93 -0.59 9.31
CA HIS A 34 -2.66 -0.42 8.61
C HIS A 34 -2.89 0.32 7.28
N GLY A 35 -1.91 1.06 6.77
CA GLY A 35 -2.08 1.87 5.54
C GLY A 35 -2.25 1.04 4.26
N SER A 36 -1.73 -0.19 4.21
CA SER A 36 -1.83 -1.05 3.01
C SER A 36 -3.27 -1.43 2.62
N PRO A 37 -4.17 -1.89 3.52
CA PRO A 37 -5.54 -2.19 3.16
C PRO A 37 -6.30 -0.99 2.55
N PRO A 38 -6.30 0.22 3.16
CA PRO A 38 -6.88 1.41 2.55
C PRO A 38 -6.29 1.78 1.20
N LEU A 39 -4.94 1.73 1.05
CA LEU A 39 -4.28 1.97 -0.24
C LEU A 39 -4.80 1.02 -1.31
N ALA A 40 -4.92 -0.27 -1.00
CA ALA A 40 -5.41 -1.27 -1.94
C ALA A 40 -6.88 -1.05 -2.31
N LEU A 41 -7.74 -0.72 -1.34
CA LEU A 41 -9.16 -0.46 -1.60
C LEU A 41 -9.37 0.80 -2.45
N LEU A 42 -8.59 1.87 -2.19
CA LEU A 42 -8.60 3.08 -3.01
C LEU A 42 -7.99 2.83 -4.42
N THR A 43 -6.99 1.96 -4.53
CA THR A 43 -6.43 1.52 -5.83
C THR A 43 -7.51 0.78 -6.65
N ARG A 44 -8.30 -0.10 -6.02
CA ARG A 44 -9.45 -0.77 -6.65
C ARG A 44 -10.44 0.27 -7.21
N ALA A 45 -10.78 1.29 -6.43
CA ALA A 45 -11.70 2.34 -6.88
C ALA A 45 -11.15 3.11 -8.09
N ILE A 46 -9.84 3.41 -8.12
CA ILE A 46 -9.16 4.02 -9.28
C ILE A 46 -9.21 3.08 -10.50
N GLU A 47 -8.88 1.78 -10.35
CA GLU A 47 -8.94 0.82 -11.47
C GLU A 47 -10.36 0.69 -12.04
N ASN A 48 -11.38 0.61 -11.17
CA ASN A 48 -12.78 0.56 -11.61
C ASN A 48 -13.18 1.83 -12.37
N ARG A 49 -12.75 3.01 -11.89
CA ARG A 49 -13.02 4.30 -12.54
C ARG A 49 -12.29 4.44 -13.88
N ALA A 50 -11.11 3.83 -14.00
CA ALA A 50 -10.28 3.82 -15.21
C ALA A 50 -10.73 2.79 -16.25
N ALA A 51 -11.64 1.89 -15.91
CA ALA A 51 -12.08 0.81 -16.80
C ALA A 51 -12.57 1.36 -18.15
N GLY A 52 -12.13 0.75 -19.25
CA GLY A 52 -12.49 1.15 -20.61
C GLY A 52 -11.76 2.39 -21.16
N THR A 53 -10.95 3.11 -20.36
CA THR A 53 -10.22 4.31 -20.84
C THR A 53 -8.99 3.98 -21.68
N GLY A 54 -8.45 2.75 -21.57
CA GLY A 54 -7.18 2.35 -22.18
C GLY A 54 -5.95 2.99 -21.54
N LEU A 55 -6.11 3.68 -20.40
CA LEU A 55 -5.03 4.24 -19.60
C LEU A 55 -4.60 3.24 -18.51
N ARG A 56 -3.33 3.27 -18.11
CA ARG A 56 -2.81 2.48 -16.99
C ARG A 56 -2.23 3.38 -15.91
N VAL A 57 -2.28 2.92 -14.68
CA VAL A 57 -1.65 3.60 -13.53
C VAL A 57 -0.12 3.60 -13.71
N GLY A 58 0.48 4.79 -13.60
CA GLY A 58 1.93 5.01 -13.57
C GLY A 58 2.41 5.52 -12.21
N ARG A 59 1.52 6.15 -11.42
CA ARG A 59 1.81 6.59 -10.05
C ARG A 59 0.55 6.47 -9.19
N LEU A 60 0.75 6.05 -7.96
CA LEU A 60 -0.22 6.17 -6.85
C LEU A 60 0.42 7.02 -5.74
N THR A 61 -0.34 7.89 -5.13
CA THR A 61 0.04 8.61 -3.92
C THR A 61 -1.09 8.47 -2.92
N LEU A 62 -0.83 7.77 -1.81
CA LEU A 62 -1.71 7.73 -0.65
C LEU A 62 -1.33 8.87 0.29
N ASP A 63 -2.30 9.65 0.72
CA ASP A 63 -2.20 10.57 1.87
C ASP A 63 -3.07 10.02 3.01
N ILE A 64 -2.48 9.81 4.19
CA ILE A 64 -3.18 9.39 5.42
C ILE A 64 -3.60 10.65 6.15
N LEU A 65 -4.88 10.99 6.04
CA LEU A 65 -5.43 12.27 6.55
C LEU A 65 -5.76 12.23 8.05
N GLY A 66 -5.51 11.10 8.69
CA GLY A 66 -5.70 10.85 10.11
C GLY A 66 -5.84 9.36 10.39
N ALA A 67 -6.02 9.00 11.66
CA ALA A 67 -6.25 7.61 12.05
C ALA A 67 -7.44 7.03 11.26
N ILE A 68 -7.22 5.91 10.56
CA ILE A 68 -8.22 5.22 9.74
C ILE A 68 -8.87 4.16 10.63
N PRO A 69 -10.12 4.33 11.10
CA PRO A 69 -10.72 3.39 12.05
C PRO A 69 -11.08 2.06 11.39
N VAL A 70 -11.11 0.99 12.20
CA VAL A 70 -11.66 -0.31 11.79
C VAL A 70 -13.18 -0.24 11.94
N THR A 71 -13.89 0.04 10.84
CA THR A 71 -15.35 0.28 10.82
C THR A 71 -15.89 0.22 9.39
N THR A 72 -17.17 0.52 9.22
CA THR A 72 -17.76 0.73 7.90
C THR A 72 -17.20 2.00 7.25
N MET A 73 -16.75 1.85 6.00
CA MET A 73 -16.10 2.88 5.21
C MET A 73 -16.88 3.13 3.91
N ARG A 74 -16.82 4.35 3.40
CA ARG A 74 -17.32 4.72 2.08
C ARG A 74 -16.16 5.11 1.19
N VAL A 75 -16.13 4.58 -0.02
CA VAL A 75 -15.06 4.81 -0.99
C VAL A 75 -15.64 5.31 -2.30
N GLY A 76 -15.17 6.47 -2.75
CA GLY A 76 -15.54 7.06 -4.04
C GLY A 76 -14.30 7.42 -4.87
N ALA A 77 -14.44 7.39 -6.20
CA ALA A 77 -13.38 7.78 -7.12
C ALA A 77 -13.91 8.66 -8.26
N TRP A 78 -13.12 9.66 -8.66
CA TRP A 78 -13.47 10.58 -9.73
C TRP A 78 -12.26 10.94 -10.61
N VAL A 79 -12.57 11.52 -11.78
CA VAL A 79 -11.54 12.08 -12.65
C VAL A 79 -11.27 13.50 -12.19
N ASP A 80 -10.07 13.77 -11.70
CA ASP A 80 -9.62 15.07 -11.22
C ASP A 80 -9.09 15.94 -12.38
N ARG A 81 -8.33 15.33 -13.29
CA ARG A 81 -7.87 15.95 -14.53
C ARG A 81 -8.11 15.01 -15.71
N PRO A 82 -9.09 15.32 -16.59
CA PRO A 82 -9.33 14.49 -17.78
C PRO A 82 -8.22 14.61 -18.82
N GLY A 83 -8.01 13.55 -19.59
CA GLY A 83 -7.10 13.56 -20.72
C GLY A 83 -6.98 12.19 -21.38
N SER A 84 -6.80 12.15 -22.68
CA SER A 84 -6.73 10.91 -23.48
C SER A 84 -5.37 10.22 -23.44
N ARG A 85 -4.30 10.97 -23.15
CA ARG A 85 -2.93 10.44 -23.05
C ARG A 85 -2.43 10.41 -21.61
N ILE A 86 -2.82 11.40 -20.81
CA ILE A 86 -2.43 11.59 -19.42
C ILE A 86 -3.66 12.08 -18.70
N SER A 87 -4.12 11.33 -17.70
CA SER A 87 -5.26 11.66 -16.84
C SER A 87 -4.86 11.58 -15.37
N MET A 88 -5.47 12.39 -14.53
CA MET A 88 -5.35 12.24 -13.08
C MET A 88 -6.71 11.84 -12.51
N MET A 89 -6.70 10.84 -11.64
CA MET A 89 -7.88 10.41 -10.89
C MET A 89 -7.58 10.51 -9.41
N ALA A 90 -8.63 10.73 -8.63
CA ALA A 90 -8.58 10.70 -7.18
C ALA A 90 -9.61 9.72 -6.63
N ALA A 91 -9.31 9.16 -5.46
CA ALA A 91 -10.24 8.35 -4.68
C ALA A 91 -10.12 8.73 -3.20
N GLU A 92 -11.24 8.76 -2.49
CA GLU A 92 -11.29 9.04 -1.05
C GLU A 92 -11.97 7.91 -0.28
N MET A 93 -11.48 7.72 0.94
CA MET A 93 -12.09 6.88 1.96
C MET A 93 -12.66 7.78 3.06
N LEU A 94 -13.95 7.64 3.31
CA LEU A 94 -14.67 8.40 4.33
C LEU A 94 -15.05 7.49 5.50
N ALA A 95 -14.80 7.96 6.71
CA ALA A 95 -15.31 7.36 7.95
C ALA A 95 -16.40 8.24 8.56
N GLU A 96 -17.37 7.61 9.21
CA GLU A 96 -18.40 8.28 9.95
C GLU A 96 -17.89 8.66 11.36
N ARG A 97 -18.23 9.86 11.81
CA ARG A 97 -17.95 10.33 13.17
C ARG A 97 -19.11 9.97 14.11
N PRO A 98 -18.90 10.00 15.45
CA PRO A 98 -19.97 9.77 16.41
C PRO A 98 -21.18 10.70 16.28
N ASP A 99 -20.99 11.90 15.70
CA ASP A 99 -22.04 12.88 15.43
C ASP A 99 -22.80 12.63 14.12
N GLY A 100 -22.49 11.55 13.40
CA GLY A 100 -23.07 11.19 12.11
C GLY A 100 -22.47 11.94 10.90
N THR A 101 -21.56 12.88 11.12
CA THR A 101 -20.85 13.54 10.01
C THR A 101 -19.75 12.61 9.46
N ARG A 102 -19.37 12.84 8.20
CA ARG A 102 -18.32 12.06 7.53
C ARG A 102 -17.05 12.89 7.39
N ARG A 103 -15.90 12.24 7.53
CA ARG A 103 -14.59 12.84 7.25
C ARG A 103 -13.77 11.96 6.33
N ALA A 104 -13.00 12.57 5.44
CA ALA A 104 -11.95 11.87 4.72
C ALA A 104 -10.85 11.42 5.71
N VAL A 105 -10.48 10.14 5.65
CA VAL A 105 -9.43 9.54 6.47
C VAL A 105 -8.22 9.12 5.65
N ALA A 106 -8.42 8.86 4.36
CA ALA A 106 -7.37 8.59 3.40
C ALA A 106 -7.78 9.08 2.01
N ARG A 107 -6.80 9.48 1.21
CA ARG A 107 -6.97 9.86 -0.19
C ARG A 107 -5.87 9.23 -1.02
N VAL A 108 -6.23 8.76 -2.23
CA VAL A 108 -5.26 8.37 -3.26
C VAL A 108 -5.41 9.29 -4.46
N THR A 109 -4.30 9.80 -4.97
CA THR A 109 -4.24 10.38 -6.31
C THR A 109 -3.43 9.46 -7.23
N ALA A 110 -3.87 9.32 -8.48
CA ALA A 110 -3.24 8.46 -9.46
C ALA A 110 -2.98 9.21 -10.77
N TRP A 111 -1.76 9.12 -11.29
CA TRP A 111 -1.48 9.44 -12.68
C TRP A 111 -1.69 8.21 -13.55
N LEU A 112 -2.53 8.36 -14.55
CA LEU A 112 -2.81 7.33 -15.56
C LEU A 112 -2.26 7.79 -16.90
N LEU A 113 -1.57 6.89 -17.57
CA LEU A 113 -0.83 7.15 -18.80
C LEU A 113 -1.29 6.19 -19.90
N LYS A 114 -1.38 6.69 -21.14
CA LYS A 114 -1.67 5.85 -22.30
C LYS A 114 -0.44 5.00 -22.64
N PRO A 115 -0.54 3.67 -22.63
CA PRO A 115 0.55 2.81 -23.08
C PRO A 115 0.93 3.08 -24.55
N SER A 116 2.22 2.92 -24.86
CA SER A 116 2.76 2.92 -26.23
C SER A 116 3.76 1.78 -26.38
N ASP A 117 4.04 1.36 -27.60
CA ASP A 117 5.06 0.35 -27.86
C ASP A 117 6.46 0.98 -27.75
N THR A 118 7.22 0.51 -26.77
CA THR A 118 8.61 0.92 -26.49
C THR A 118 9.50 -0.30 -26.25
N ARG A 119 9.13 -1.46 -26.80
CA ARG A 119 9.88 -2.72 -26.59
C ARG A 119 11.34 -2.67 -27.05
N ASP A 120 11.64 -1.83 -28.03
CA ASP A 120 12.99 -1.58 -28.55
C ASP A 120 13.83 -0.63 -27.67
N ALA A 121 13.19 0.04 -26.69
CA ALA A 121 13.82 1.02 -25.80
C ALA A 121 13.78 0.60 -24.31
N VAL A 122 13.41 -0.66 -24.03
CA VAL A 122 13.34 -1.17 -22.64
C VAL A 122 14.72 -1.08 -21.98
N THR A 123 14.75 -0.51 -20.77
CA THR A 123 15.93 -0.47 -19.92
C THR A 123 15.56 -0.82 -18.50
N ASP A 124 16.40 -1.59 -17.82
CA ASP A 124 16.35 -1.82 -16.39
C ASP A 124 17.75 -1.54 -15.83
N ARG A 125 17.85 -0.55 -14.96
CA ARG A 125 19.11 -0.11 -14.34
C ARG A 125 19.15 -0.38 -12.84
N TYR A 126 18.11 -0.96 -12.29
CA TYR A 126 18.05 -1.32 -10.88
C TYR A 126 18.70 -2.68 -10.68
N PRO A 127 19.58 -2.83 -9.65
CA PRO A 127 20.17 -4.12 -9.35
C PRO A 127 19.07 -5.15 -9.08
N PRO A 128 19.14 -6.36 -9.66
CA PRO A 128 18.12 -7.38 -9.48
C PRO A 128 17.98 -7.75 -8.00
N LEU A 129 16.78 -8.11 -7.59
CA LEU A 129 16.53 -8.68 -6.28
C LEU A 129 16.56 -10.20 -6.39
N VAL A 130 17.64 -10.79 -5.89
CA VAL A 130 17.76 -12.24 -5.81
C VAL A 130 17.16 -12.70 -4.49
N GLU A 131 16.25 -13.69 -4.54
CA GLU A 131 15.70 -14.29 -3.34
C GLU A 131 16.79 -15.10 -2.63
N GLY A 132 17.08 -14.73 -1.39
CA GLY A 132 17.99 -15.44 -0.49
C GLY A 132 17.21 -16.35 0.47
N GLU A 133 17.92 -16.99 1.39
CA GLU A 133 17.29 -17.74 2.48
C GLU A 133 16.43 -16.81 3.34
N ALA A 134 15.22 -17.27 3.68
CA ALA A 134 14.34 -16.52 4.57
C ALA A 134 14.98 -16.48 5.98
N ALA A 135 15.17 -15.28 6.50
CA ALA A 135 15.55 -15.07 7.89
C ALA A 135 14.28 -15.07 8.77
N THR A 136 14.41 -15.56 10.00
CA THR A 136 13.36 -15.41 11.01
C THR A 136 13.06 -13.92 11.19
N VAL A 137 11.81 -13.52 11.06
CA VAL A 137 11.39 -12.12 11.30
C VAL A 137 11.69 -11.75 12.74
N ALA A 138 12.27 -10.58 12.96
CA ALA A 138 12.51 -10.09 14.30
C ALA A 138 11.17 -9.96 15.06
N HIS A 139 11.13 -10.49 16.26
CA HIS A 139 9.96 -10.68 17.11
C HIS A 139 9.23 -9.39 17.58
N ALA A 140 9.73 -8.21 17.21
CA ALA A 140 9.17 -6.93 17.68
C ALA A 140 7.67 -6.73 17.36
N TRP A 141 7.14 -7.46 16.38
CA TRP A 141 5.75 -7.41 15.94
C TRP A 141 4.99 -8.72 16.13
N GLU A 142 5.62 -9.76 16.70
CA GLU A 142 4.96 -11.05 16.95
C GLU A 142 3.78 -10.89 17.91
N GLY A 143 2.66 -11.51 17.52
CA GLY A 143 1.46 -11.56 18.35
C GLY A 143 0.53 -10.35 18.24
N ALA A 144 0.81 -9.39 17.35
CA ALA A 144 -0.18 -8.37 17.01
C ALA A 144 -1.15 -8.95 15.95
N PRO A 145 -2.39 -9.34 16.33
CA PRO A 145 -3.38 -9.84 15.39
C PRO A 145 -3.77 -8.73 14.41
N GLY A 146 -4.04 -9.08 13.16
CA GLY A 146 -4.51 -8.12 12.16
C GLY A 146 -3.77 -8.22 10.84
N TYR A 147 -3.40 -7.08 10.26
CA TYR A 147 -2.81 -7.00 8.92
C TYR A 147 -1.58 -7.90 8.74
N LEU A 148 -0.70 -7.99 9.73
CA LEU A 148 0.52 -8.79 9.62
C LEU A 148 0.24 -10.28 9.41
N GLU A 149 -0.88 -10.80 9.92
CA GLU A 149 -1.29 -12.21 9.75
C GLU A 149 -1.91 -12.49 8.37
N THR A 150 -2.29 -11.44 7.63
CA THR A 150 -2.88 -11.55 6.28
C THR A 150 -1.85 -11.55 5.17
N ILE A 151 -0.57 -11.42 5.52
CA ILE A 151 0.57 -11.36 4.59
C ILE A 151 1.56 -12.47 4.93
N SER A 152 2.05 -13.16 3.91
CA SER A 152 3.23 -14.02 4.01
C SER A 152 4.48 -13.16 3.97
N TRP A 153 5.34 -13.26 5.00
CA TRP A 153 6.57 -12.48 5.16
C TRP A 153 7.79 -13.39 5.00
N ARG A 154 8.67 -13.07 4.05
CA ARG A 154 9.95 -13.76 3.88
C ARG A 154 11.04 -12.70 3.87
N ARG A 155 11.50 -12.33 5.07
CA ARG A 155 12.65 -11.43 5.23
C ARG A 155 13.94 -12.14 4.84
N GLN A 156 14.86 -11.36 4.32
CA GLN A 156 16.18 -11.81 3.91
C GLN A 156 17.25 -11.01 4.67
N PRO A 157 18.50 -11.50 4.71
CA PRO A 157 19.61 -10.69 5.18
C PRO A 157 19.70 -9.37 4.42
N ASP A 158 20.10 -8.32 5.11
CA ASP A 158 20.28 -7.00 4.52
C ASP A 158 21.28 -7.04 3.37
N GLN A 159 20.97 -6.31 2.30
CA GLN A 159 21.80 -6.18 1.12
C GLN A 159 22.16 -4.71 0.92
N ASP A 160 23.45 -4.38 0.92
CA ASP A 160 23.97 -3.02 0.68
C ASP A 160 23.30 -1.93 1.57
N GLY A 161 23.06 -2.26 2.83
CA GLY A 161 22.41 -1.35 3.80
C GLY A 161 20.90 -1.19 3.59
N SER A 162 20.28 -2.08 2.82
CA SER A 162 18.84 -2.16 2.64
C SER A 162 18.30 -3.46 3.22
N ALA A 163 17.19 -3.37 3.94
CA ALA A 163 16.44 -4.55 4.34
C ALA A 163 15.58 -5.07 3.17
N VAL A 164 15.52 -6.37 3.03
CA VAL A 164 14.82 -7.06 1.95
C VAL A 164 13.73 -7.96 2.51
N ALA A 165 12.54 -7.89 1.90
CA ALA A 165 11.46 -8.84 2.18
C ALA A 165 10.67 -9.16 0.92
N TRP A 166 10.25 -10.42 0.77
CA TRP A 166 9.23 -10.86 -0.17
C TRP A 166 7.89 -11.03 0.55
N LEU A 167 6.84 -10.48 -0.03
CA LEU A 167 5.51 -10.41 0.56
C LEU A 167 4.46 -10.93 -0.40
N SER A 168 3.54 -11.73 0.13
CA SER A 168 2.37 -12.20 -0.64
C SER A 168 1.11 -12.05 0.22
N PRO A 169 0.05 -11.39 -0.27
CA PRO A 169 -1.25 -11.41 0.38
C PRO A 169 -1.79 -12.84 0.48
N LEU A 170 -2.26 -13.24 1.67
CA LEU A 170 -2.84 -14.56 1.96
C LEU A 170 -4.36 -14.58 1.81
N VAL A 171 -4.99 -13.39 1.80
CA VAL A 171 -6.44 -13.21 1.70
C VAL A 171 -6.78 -12.26 0.55
N PRO A 172 -7.97 -12.32 -0.04
CA PRO A 172 -8.42 -11.34 -1.03
C PRO A 172 -8.62 -9.96 -0.39
N LEU A 173 -8.59 -8.91 -1.23
CA LEU A 173 -8.87 -7.54 -0.81
C LEU A 173 -10.34 -7.37 -0.40
N VAL A 174 -11.25 -7.79 -1.28
CA VAL A 174 -12.69 -7.73 -1.09
C VAL A 174 -13.27 -9.12 -1.27
N ASP A 175 -14.26 -9.47 -0.46
CA ASP A 175 -15.01 -10.71 -0.62
C ASP A 175 -15.65 -10.78 -2.02
N SER A 176 -15.73 -11.98 -2.57
CA SER A 176 -16.42 -12.26 -3.84
C SER A 176 -15.86 -11.55 -5.09
N GLU A 177 -14.72 -10.86 -4.99
CA GLU A 177 -14.08 -10.16 -6.11
C GLU A 177 -12.65 -10.66 -6.36
N PRO A 178 -12.22 -10.78 -7.64
CA PRO A 178 -10.82 -11.06 -7.93
C PRO A 178 -9.94 -9.86 -7.59
N THR A 179 -8.85 -10.09 -6.88
CA THR A 179 -7.86 -9.05 -6.57
C THR A 179 -6.84 -8.94 -7.70
N THR A 180 -6.69 -7.76 -8.31
CA THR A 180 -5.72 -7.52 -9.39
C THR A 180 -4.27 -7.54 -8.87
N PRO A 181 -3.25 -7.75 -9.73
CA PRO A 181 -1.85 -7.64 -9.30
C PRO A 181 -1.48 -6.26 -8.73
N LEU A 182 -2.07 -5.17 -9.26
CA LEU A 182 -1.83 -3.83 -8.74
C LEU A 182 -2.43 -3.64 -7.34
N GLN A 183 -3.64 -4.15 -7.11
CA GLN A 183 -4.25 -4.17 -5.78
C GLN A 183 -3.42 -5.01 -4.80
N ARG A 184 -2.89 -6.17 -5.23
CA ARG A 184 -2.02 -7.02 -4.40
C ARG A 184 -0.73 -6.32 -4.02
N LEU A 185 -0.09 -5.60 -4.96
CA LEU A 185 1.06 -4.75 -4.65
C LEU A 185 0.68 -3.68 -3.62
N ALA A 186 -0.47 -3.01 -3.81
CA ALA A 186 -0.97 -1.99 -2.88
C ALA A 186 -1.27 -2.58 -1.48
N MET A 187 -1.66 -3.86 -1.39
CA MET A 187 -1.86 -4.56 -0.11
C MET A 187 -0.56 -4.75 0.70
N VAL A 188 0.63 -4.56 0.09
CA VAL A 188 1.91 -4.85 0.76
C VAL A 188 2.88 -3.68 0.77
N VAL A 189 2.80 -2.75 -0.19
CA VAL A 189 3.84 -1.74 -0.43
C VAL A 189 3.99 -0.73 0.71
N ASP A 190 2.90 -0.43 1.44
CA ASP A 190 2.94 0.50 2.58
C ASP A 190 3.76 -0.06 3.77
N SER A 191 4.09 -1.36 3.74
CA SER A 191 4.98 -1.97 4.72
C SER A 191 6.46 -1.59 4.57
N ALA A 192 6.82 -0.80 3.56
CA ALA A 192 8.20 -0.41 3.28
C ALA A 192 8.89 0.23 4.51
N ASN A 193 8.19 1.07 5.29
CA ASN A 193 8.74 1.67 6.49
C ASN A 193 9.10 0.63 7.57
N GLY A 194 8.26 -0.38 7.74
CA GLY A 194 8.51 -1.46 8.71
C GLY A 194 9.64 -2.40 8.27
N ILE A 195 9.81 -2.61 6.94
CA ILE A 195 10.91 -3.41 6.38
C ILE A 195 12.23 -2.67 6.52
N GLY A 196 12.27 -1.38 6.12
CA GLY A 196 13.46 -0.53 6.18
C GLY A 196 13.72 0.12 7.54
N ALA A 197 12.98 -0.23 8.59
CA ALA A 197 13.07 0.42 9.89
C ALA A 197 14.43 0.22 10.54
N ALA A 198 15.06 1.34 10.93
CA ALA A 198 16.30 1.37 11.70
C ALA A 198 16.04 1.53 13.22
N LEU A 199 14.80 1.67 13.65
CA LEU A 199 14.39 1.92 15.03
C LEU A 199 13.68 0.72 15.66
N ASP A 200 13.88 0.55 16.97
CA ASP A 200 13.15 -0.40 17.77
C ASP A 200 11.71 0.11 18.02
N PRO A 201 10.67 -0.61 17.55
CA PRO A 201 9.27 -0.22 17.73
C PRO A 201 8.79 -0.26 19.18
N GLN A 202 9.53 -0.89 20.09
CA GLN A 202 9.24 -0.81 21.53
C GLN A 202 9.64 0.52 22.14
N GLN A 203 10.59 1.24 21.54
CA GLN A 203 11.10 2.53 22.01
C GLN A 203 10.57 3.71 21.21
N PHE A 204 10.18 3.50 19.96
CA PHE A 204 9.75 4.55 19.05
C PHE A 204 8.46 4.18 18.30
N LEU A 205 7.63 5.20 18.09
CA LEU A 205 6.62 5.21 17.03
C LEU A 205 7.27 5.79 15.77
N PHE A 206 7.06 5.16 14.63
CA PHE A 206 7.47 5.66 13.31
C PHE A 206 6.38 5.32 12.30
N MET A 207 5.44 6.23 12.17
CA MET A 207 4.26 6.07 11.30
C MET A 207 4.44 6.92 10.04
N ASN A 208 4.12 6.35 8.89
CA ASN A 208 4.09 7.11 7.65
C ASN A 208 2.84 8.00 7.55
N THR A 209 3.01 9.16 6.95
CA THR A 209 1.93 10.11 6.62
C THR A 209 1.42 9.90 5.20
N ASP A 210 2.24 9.30 4.35
CA ASP A 210 1.99 9.08 2.93
C ASP A 210 2.68 7.82 2.42
N THR A 211 2.29 7.38 1.23
CA THR A 211 2.99 6.35 0.46
C THR A 211 2.88 6.70 -1.02
N VAL A 212 4.02 7.00 -1.65
CA VAL A 212 4.11 7.29 -3.09
C VAL A 212 4.70 6.09 -3.82
N VAL A 213 4.01 5.61 -4.85
CA VAL A 213 4.45 4.48 -5.69
C VAL A 213 4.57 4.95 -7.14
N HIS A 214 5.74 4.79 -7.74
CA HIS A 214 5.97 4.99 -9.16
C HIS A 214 6.19 3.66 -9.84
N LEU A 215 5.47 3.43 -10.94
CA LEU A 215 5.52 2.17 -11.70
C LEU A 215 6.06 2.41 -13.10
N HIS A 216 7.13 1.71 -13.49
CA HIS A 216 7.57 1.71 -14.87
C HIS A 216 6.89 0.61 -15.69
N ARG A 217 6.39 -0.43 -15.05
CA ARG A 217 5.48 -1.42 -15.64
C ARG A 217 4.41 -1.84 -14.63
N LEU A 218 3.33 -2.44 -15.10
CA LEU A 218 2.36 -3.04 -14.18
C LEU A 218 2.97 -4.28 -13.50
N PRO A 219 2.63 -4.51 -12.21
CA PRO A 219 3.06 -5.71 -11.51
C PRO A 219 2.37 -6.96 -12.07
N HIS A 220 3.05 -8.10 -11.97
CA HIS A 220 2.52 -9.41 -12.29
C HIS A 220 2.46 -10.31 -11.06
N GLY A 221 1.55 -11.28 -11.08
CA GLY A 221 1.45 -12.29 -10.02
C GLY A 221 0.94 -11.76 -8.69
N GLN A 222 1.44 -12.34 -7.62
CA GLN A 222 0.97 -12.09 -6.25
C GLN A 222 2.08 -12.00 -5.21
N ASP A 223 3.33 -12.02 -5.64
CA ASP A 223 4.51 -12.08 -4.80
C ASP A 223 5.44 -10.93 -5.14
N PHE A 224 5.72 -10.06 -4.16
CA PHE A 224 6.42 -8.81 -4.36
C PHE A 224 7.62 -8.69 -3.44
N GLY A 225 8.75 -8.33 -4.01
CA GLY A 225 9.99 -8.03 -3.29
C GLY A 225 10.12 -6.55 -3.02
N LEU A 226 10.41 -6.18 -1.79
CA LEU A 226 10.73 -4.83 -1.37
C LEU A 226 12.16 -4.78 -0.84
N ARG A 227 13.00 -3.94 -1.44
CA ARG A 227 14.32 -3.59 -0.94
C ARG A 227 14.25 -2.18 -0.38
N ALA A 228 14.09 -2.07 0.95
CA ALA A 228 13.75 -0.85 1.63
C ALA A 228 14.90 -0.35 2.53
N ARG A 229 15.00 0.97 2.65
CA ARG A 229 15.93 1.64 3.57
C ARG A 229 15.26 2.86 4.18
N GLY A 230 15.38 3.01 5.49
CA GLY A 230 14.87 4.14 6.25
C GLY A 230 15.98 4.99 6.84
N SER A 231 15.71 6.28 6.99
CA SER A 231 16.56 7.24 7.69
C SER A 231 15.70 8.12 8.59
N VAL A 232 16.27 8.53 9.73
CA VAL A 232 15.60 9.37 10.71
C VAL A 232 16.47 10.59 10.98
N GLY A 233 15.86 11.78 10.87
CA GLY A 233 16.49 13.05 11.23
C GLY A 233 16.49 13.30 12.74
N PRO A 234 17.19 14.35 13.19
CA PRO A 234 17.33 14.67 14.62
C PRO A 234 16.07 15.25 15.26
N ASP A 235 15.09 15.62 14.47
CA ASP A 235 13.89 16.40 14.84
C ASP A 235 12.58 15.61 14.74
N GLY A 236 12.66 14.27 14.63
CA GLY A 236 11.48 13.40 14.61
C GLY A 236 10.83 13.26 13.22
N ILE A 237 11.53 13.63 12.15
CA ILE A 237 11.13 13.39 10.78
C ILE A 237 12.00 12.28 10.19
N GLY A 238 11.37 11.31 9.54
CA GLY A 238 12.07 10.24 8.83
C GLY A 238 11.60 10.12 7.39
N ALA A 239 12.33 9.33 6.62
CA ALA A 239 11.97 8.97 5.27
C ALA A 239 12.33 7.50 5.01
N THR A 240 11.47 6.79 4.29
CA THR A 240 11.75 5.46 3.78
C THR A 240 11.65 5.46 2.27
N THR A 241 12.56 4.76 1.60
CA THR A 241 12.47 4.46 0.17
C THR A 241 12.57 2.96 -0.05
N ALA A 242 11.91 2.45 -1.10
CA ALA A 242 12.04 1.07 -1.49
C ALA A 242 12.06 0.91 -3.01
N ASP A 243 12.90 -0.01 -3.50
CA ASP A 243 12.80 -0.57 -4.83
C ASP A 243 11.80 -1.72 -4.79
N LEU A 244 10.91 -1.78 -5.76
CA LEU A 244 9.81 -2.74 -5.84
C LEU A 244 10.06 -3.75 -6.97
N PHE A 245 9.82 -5.01 -6.66
CA PHE A 245 10.03 -6.14 -7.58
C PHE A 245 8.82 -7.06 -7.57
N ASP A 246 8.58 -7.73 -8.67
CA ASP A 246 7.85 -8.99 -8.75
C ASP A 246 8.79 -10.10 -9.24
N ARG A 247 8.26 -11.28 -9.57
CA ARG A 247 9.08 -12.41 -10.01
C ARG A 247 9.73 -12.21 -11.39
N ASP A 248 9.25 -11.24 -12.16
CA ASP A 248 9.81 -10.87 -13.47
C ASP A 248 10.87 -9.74 -13.37
N GLY A 249 11.16 -9.23 -12.16
CA GLY A 249 12.16 -8.20 -11.91
C GLY A 249 11.59 -6.88 -11.37
N PHE A 250 12.30 -5.78 -11.59
CA PHE A 250 11.94 -4.45 -11.09
C PHE A 250 10.62 -3.96 -11.68
N ILE A 251 9.75 -3.40 -10.83
CA ILE A 251 8.46 -2.83 -11.23
C ILE A 251 8.33 -1.34 -10.93
N GLY A 252 9.11 -0.80 -10.00
CA GLY A 252 8.99 0.59 -9.62
C GLY A 252 9.64 0.92 -8.29
N THR A 253 9.31 2.08 -7.74
CA THR A 253 9.84 2.59 -6.48
C THR A 253 8.72 3.03 -5.54
N CYS A 254 9.02 3.02 -4.24
CA CYS A 254 8.17 3.56 -3.19
C CYS A 254 8.94 4.59 -2.36
N ALA A 255 8.24 5.61 -1.86
CA ALA A 255 8.75 6.56 -0.87
C ALA A 255 7.67 6.91 0.16
N GLN A 256 8.11 7.15 1.40
CA GLN A 256 7.24 7.47 2.54
C GLN A 256 7.90 8.52 3.44
N THR A 257 7.10 9.46 3.95
CA THR A 257 7.50 10.41 5.01
C THR A 257 7.05 9.84 6.35
N LEU A 258 7.91 9.89 7.36
CA LEU A 258 7.65 9.32 8.68
C LEU A 258 7.57 10.40 9.76
N LEU A 259 6.53 10.31 10.60
CA LEU A 259 6.51 10.92 11.92
C LEU A 259 7.18 9.96 12.90
N VAL A 260 8.24 10.40 13.56
CA VAL A 260 9.00 9.59 14.54
C VAL A 260 8.89 10.22 15.91
N GLN A 261 8.48 9.45 16.90
CA GLN A 261 8.31 9.88 18.29
C GLN A 261 8.80 8.80 19.25
N ARG A 262 9.39 9.22 20.38
CA ARG A 262 9.65 8.30 21.49
C ARG A 262 8.33 7.89 22.16
N ARG A 263 8.26 6.62 22.57
CA ARG A 263 7.14 6.11 23.37
C ARG A 263 7.23 6.57 24.83
#